data_226a2fbba25226cd6da4379d8c3bda4b
#
_entry.id   226a2fbba25226cd6da4379d8c3bda4b
#
_cell.length_a   1.000
_cell.length_b   1.000
_cell.length_c   1.000
_cell.angle_alpha   90.00
_cell.angle_beta   90.00
_cell.angle_gamma   90.00
#
_symmetry.space_group_name_H-M   'P 1'
#
loop_
_entity.id
_entity.type
_entity.pdbx_description
1 polymer ?
#
loop_
_entity_poly.entity_id
_entity_poly.type
_entity_poly.pdbx_seq_one_letter_code
_entity_poly.pdbx_strand_id
1 'polypeptide(L)'
;MIQGQYPPASTIKPMLGLQGLNQNVISIDTRIADPGWYSLPGDPRKYRDWILRLRGTGHADDMNLRESIAQSCDVYFYDLAHRLGIDALAKSLDDFGIGSLTGIDLPSEKRGILPSSEWKKRVIGSNWYGGETLIVGIGQGYMLATPLQLAVATSALATRGSAYKPKLVASVAGAALPLEPLLDVTAPADYWNEVVAGMVDTVFSPRGTAAGMRTGITYSVAGKTGTAQVVGIAQDATYDEAILSEYQREHGWFIGFAPADNPEIVVAVLTENTGGGSAAYPVARAMLDYWMKQNEQ
;
A
#
# COMPACT_ATOMS: atom_id res chain seq x y z
N MET A 1 -9.99 -14.02 0.07
CA MET A 1 -10.09 -12.68 0.68
C MET A 1 -9.59 -12.63 2.12
N ILE A 2 -10.02 -13.55 3.00
CA ILE A 2 -9.73 -13.52 4.45
C ILE A 2 -8.62 -14.48 4.89
N GLN A 3 -8.18 -15.40 4.05
CA GLN A 3 -7.18 -16.45 4.37
C GLN A 3 -5.89 -16.30 3.57
N GLY A 4 -5.96 -15.87 2.30
CA GLY A 4 -4.78 -15.60 1.50
C GLY A 4 -3.97 -14.46 2.11
N GLN A 5 -2.68 -14.68 2.30
CA GLN A 5 -1.75 -13.74 2.91
C GLN A 5 -0.63 -13.45 1.90
N TYR A 6 -0.46 -12.22 1.51
CA TYR A 6 0.45 -11.78 0.45
C TYR A 6 1.25 -10.57 0.91
N PRO A 7 2.47 -10.36 0.41
CA PRO A 7 3.15 -9.10 0.61
C PRO A 7 2.29 -7.95 0.07
N PRO A 8 1.94 -6.94 0.88
CA PRO A 8 1.08 -5.84 0.44
C PRO A 8 1.76 -4.91 -0.56
N ALA A 9 3.07 -4.98 -0.67
CA ALA A 9 3.88 -4.15 -1.55
C ALA A 9 3.60 -2.65 -1.35
N SER A 10 3.73 -1.85 -2.37
CA SER A 10 3.58 -0.38 -2.33
C SER A 10 2.18 0.11 -1.91
N THR A 11 1.20 -0.77 -1.66
CA THR A 11 -0.13 -0.35 -1.18
C THR A 11 -0.08 0.27 0.23
N ILE A 12 0.94 -0.03 1.04
CA ILE A 12 1.10 0.55 2.38
C ILE A 12 1.68 1.97 2.39
N LYS A 13 2.24 2.44 1.27
CA LYS A 13 2.95 3.73 1.20
C LYS A 13 2.10 4.93 1.62
N PRO A 14 0.81 5.05 1.26
CA PRO A 14 -0.04 6.14 1.76
C PRO A 14 -0.16 6.14 3.29
N MET A 15 -0.31 4.97 3.91
CA MET A 15 -0.40 4.82 5.36
C MET A 15 0.91 5.24 6.05
N LEU A 16 2.05 4.76 5.54
CA LEU A 16 3.38 5.13 6.05
C LEU A 16 3.67 6.61 5.84
N GLY A 17 3.29 7.19 4.70
CA GLY A 17 3.44 8.62 4.43
C GLY A 17 2.69 9.48 5.44
N LEU A 18 1.42 9.15 5.72
CA LEU A 18 0.63 9.83 6.74
C LEU A 18 1.29 9.75 8.12
N GLN A 19 1.71 8.56 8.51
CA GLN A 19 2.32 8.35 9.82
C GLN A 19 3.71 8.99 9.93
N GLY A 20 4.45 9.06 8.82
CA GLY A 20 5.71 9.81 8.77
C GLY A 20 5.52 11.30 9.05
N LEU A 21 4.45 11.90 8.49
CA LEU A 21 4.04 13.28 8.79
C LEU A 21 3.57 13.40 10.25
N ASN A 22 2.71 12.50 10.70
CA ASN A 22 2.09 12.54 12.03
C ASN A 22 3.11 12.40 13.17
N GLN A 23 4.18 11.65 12.93
CA GLN A 23 5.30 11.47 13.87
C GLN A 23 6.40 12.52 13.69
N ASN A 24 6.23 13.51 12.80
CA ASN A 24 7.21 14.55 12.47
C ASN A 24 8.58 14.00 11.99
N VAL A 25 8.59 12.80 11.40
CA VAL A 25 9.78 12.20 10.76
C VAL A 25 10.06 12.84 9.41
N ILE A 26 8.98 13.23 8.72
CA ILE A 26 8.98 14.06 7.52
C ILE A 26 7.99 15.21 7.68
N SER A 27 8.09 16.21 6.82
CA SER A 27 7.10 17.27 6.63
C SER A 27 6.59 17.25 5.18
N ILE A 28 5.52 18.01 4.90
CA ILE A 28 5.02 18.20 3.52
C ILE A 28 6.11 18.74 2.59
N ASP A 29 7.05 19.53 3.15
CA ASP A 29 8.16 20.13 2.40
C ASP A 29 9.37 19.22 2.26
N THR A 30 9.37 18.05 2.87
CA THR A 30 10.50 17.10 2.78
C THR A 30 10.71 16.67 1.32
N ARG A 31 11.95 16.80 0.85
CA ARG A 31 12.38 16.40 -0.50
C ARG A 31 13.51 15.38 -0.39
N ILE A 32 13.44 14.33 -1.19
CA ILE A 32 14.42 13.24 -1.24
C ILE A 32 14.89 13.08 -2.69
N ALA A 33 16.20 13.08 -2.89
CA ALA A 33 16.76 12.75 -4.20
C ALA A 33 16.62 11.25 -4.46
N ASP A 34 16.13 10.89 -5.64
CA ASP A 34 16.06 9.52 -6.10
C ASP A 34 17.04 9.26 -7.26
N PRO A 35 18.25 8.75 -6.96
CA PRO A 35 19.19 8.33 -7.99
C PRO A 35 18.86 6.96 -8.59
N GLY A 36 17.74 6.35 -8.21
CA GLY A 36 17.33 4.99 -8.57
C GLY A 36 17.70 3.93 -7.54
N TRP A 37 18.33 4.31 -6.44
CA TRP A 37 18.70 3.38 -5.36
C TRP A 37 18.94 4.11 -4.04
N TYR A 38 18.83 3.36 -2.96
CA TYR A 38 19.12 3.78 -1.58
C TYR A 38 20.19 2.88 -0.98
N SER A 39 21.07 3.43 -0.13
CA SER A 39 22.00 2.63 0.70
C SER A 39 21.95 3.10 2.14
N LEU A 40 22.05 2.16 3.06
CA LEU A 40 22.24 2.51 4.48
C LEU A 40 23.62 3.11 4.70
N PRO A 41 23.77 4.04 5.66
CA PRO A 41 25.08 4.57 6.03
C PRO A 41 26.07 3.45 6.37
N GLY A 42 27.21 3.42 5.67
CA GLY A 42 28.25 2.42 5.86
C GLY A 42 27.99 1.05 5.22
N ASP A 43 26.88 0.85 4.53
CA ASP A 43 26.55 -0.38 3.80
C ASP A 43 26.67 -0.10 2.27
N PRO A 44 27.52 -0.82 1.53
CA PRO A 44 27.66 -0.66 0.08
C PRO A 44 26.46 -1.22 -0.71
N ARG A 45 25.57 -1.97 -0.07
CA ARG A 45 24.41 -2.57 -0.71
C ARG A 45 23.46 -1.50 -1.24
N LYS A 46 23.02 -1.66 -2.49
CA LYS A 46 22.06 -0.78 -3.17
C LYS A 46 20.67 -1.41 -3.18
N TYR A 47 19.73 -0.74 -2.54
CA TYR A 47 18.31 -1.07 -2.58
C TYR A 47 17.71 -0.30 -3.75
N ARG A 48 17.40 -0.98 -4.84
CA ARG A 48 17.02 -0.36 -6.12
C ARG A 48 15.56 0.08 -6.10
N ASP A 49 15.30 1.23 -6.71
CA ASP A 49 13.95 1.64 -7.07
C ASP A 49 13.48 0.88 -8.32
N TRP A 50 12.19 0.57 -8.37
CA TRP A 50 11.59 -0.14 -9.50
C TRP A 50 11.76 0.59 -10.84
N ILE A 51 11.77 1.94 -10.80
CA ILE A 51 11.87 2.78 -11.99
C ILE A 51 13.24 2.64 -12.68
N LEU A 52 14.29 2.32 -11.93
CA LEU A 52 15.64 2.14 -12.46
C LEU A 52 15.65 1.07 -13.57
N ARG A 53 14.85 0.01 -13.42
CA ARG A 53 14.69 -1.05 -14.44
C ARG A 53 14.11 -0.52 -15.75
N LEU A 54 13.22 0.46 -15.69
CA LEU A 54 12.52 0.98 -16.87
C LEU A 54 13.25 2.14 -17.54
N ARG A 55 13.90 3.01 -16.76
CA ARG A 55 14.48 4.26 -17.26
C ARG A 55 16.00 4.31 -17.19
N GLY A 56 16.65 3.40 -16.47
CA GLY A 56 18.09 3.46 -16.20
C GLY A 56 18.49 4.58 -15.23
N THR A 57 17.54 5.36 -14.72
CA THR A 57 17.71 6.46 -13.76
C THR A 57 16.58 6.41 -12.72
N GLY A 58 16.74 7.17 -11.62
CA GLY A 58 15.68 7.37 -10.64
C GLY A 58 14.53 8.27 -11.12
N HIS A 59 13.64 8.64 -10.21
CA HIS A 59 12.48 9.48 -10.52
C HIS A 59 12.86 10.96 -10.70
N ALA A 60 13.43 11.61 -9.69
CA ALA A 60 13.87 13.01 -9.70
C ALA A 60 14.79 13.32 -8.50
N ASP A 61 15.46 14.46 -8.53
CA ASP A 61 16.37 14.89 -7.46
C ASP A 61 15.66 15.55 -6.27
N ASP A 62 14.33 15.75 -6.34
CA ASP A 62 13.54 16.49 -5.37
C ASP A 62 12.14 15.89 -5.11
N MET A 63 12.04 14.56 -5.05
CA MET A 63 10.76 13.86 -4.79
C MET A 63 10.15 14.27 -3.45
N ASN A 64 8.90 14.73 -3.46
CA ASN A 64 8.10 14.95 -2.27
C ASN A 64 7.19 13.74 -1.96
N LEU A 65 6.45 13.78 -0.84
CA LEU A 65 5.56 12.69 -0.43
C LEU A 65 4.46 12.41 -1.47
N ARG A 66 3.78 13.46 -1.94
CA ARG A 66 2.69 13.37 -2.92
C ARG A 66 3.15 12.70 -4.22
N GLU A 67 4.25 13.17 -4.80
CA GLU A 67 4.85 12.59 -6.00
C GLU A 67 5.33 11.16 -5.76
N SER A 68 5.89 10.89 -4.59
CA SER A 68 6.39 9.56 -4.22
C SER A 68 5.26 8.55 -4.03
N ILE A 69 4.09 8.97 -3.58
CA ILE A 69 2.88 8.13 -3.57
C ILE A 69 2.43 7.88 -5.02
N ALA A 70 2.29 8.95 -5.82
CA ALA A 70 1.79 8.89 -7.19
C ALA A 70 2.63 8.01 -8.10
N GLN A 71 3.94 8.16 -8.05
CA GLN A 71 4.90 7.45 -8.88
C GLN A 71 5.44 6.19 -8.19
N SER A 72 5.01 5.92 -6.95
CA SER A 72 5.46 4.76 -6.16
C SER A 72 6.98 4.71 -5.92
N CYS A 73 7.65 5.86 -5.71
CA CYS A 73 9.09 5.95 -5.49
C CYS A 73 9.51 5.10 -4.28
N ASP A 74 10.34 4.08 -4.51
CA ASP A 74 10.83 3.21 -3.42
C ASP A 74 11.90 3.94 -2.59
N VAL A 75 12.76 4.75 -3.21
CA VAL A 75 13.83 5.46 -2.52
C VAL A 75 13.28 6.39 -1.45
N TYR A 76 12.21 7.14 -1.71
CA TYR A 76 11.56 7.97 -0.72
C TYR A 76 11.11 7.15 0.51
N PHE A 77 10.51 5.99 0.26
CA PHE A 77 9.99 5.14 1.34
C PHE A 77 11.08 4.29 2.01
N TYR A 78 12.22 4.02 1.37
CA TYR A 78 13.40 3.49 2.04
C TYR A 78 13.95 4.51 3.05
N ASP A 79 14.08 5.78 2.66
CA ASP A 79 14.53 6.85 3.55
C ASP A 79 13.58 7.05 4.73
N LEU A 80 12.27 7.11 4.46
CA LEU A 80 11.25 7.20 5.51
C LEU A 80 11.30 6.01 6.48
N ALA A 81 11.39 4.78 5.95
CA ALA A 81 11.48 3.58 6.76
C ALA A 81 12.77 3.55 7.61
N HIS A 82 13.89 3.98 7.03
CA HIS A 82 15.16 4.10 7.77
C HIS A 82 15.04 5.06 8.95
N ARG A 83 14.43 6.22 8.74
CA ARG A 83 14.22 7.23 9.79
C ARG A 83 13.26 6.77 10.88
N LEU A 84 12.18 6.06 10.51
CA LEU A 84 11.22 5.50 11.48
C LEU A 84 11.81 4.36 12.31
N GLY A 85 12.59 3.49 11.67
CA GLY A 85 12.95 2.21 12.25
C GLY A 85 11.78 1.21 12.25
N ILE A 86 12.09 -0.09 12.40
CA ILE A 86 11.09 -1.15 12.22
C ILE A 86 9.95 -1.10 13.24
N ASP A 87 10.23 -0.79 14.49
CA ASP A 87 9.20 -0.88 15.53
C ASP A 87 8.19 0.28 15.43
N ALA A 88 8.64 1.51 15.10
CA ALA A 88 7.75 2.63 14.81
C ALA A 88 6.99 2.41 13.49
N LEU A 89 7.63 1.84 12.47
CA LEU A 89 6.98 1.46 11.21
C LEU A 89 5.88 0.41 11.45
N ALA A 90 6.16 -0.63 12.22
CA ALA A 90 5.18 -1.65 12.57
C ALA A 90 3.99 -1.03 13.32
N LYS A 91 4.25 -0.18 14.33
CA LYS A 91 3.19 0.54 15.04
C LYS A 91 2.34 1.39 14.09
N SER A 92 2.96 2.09 13.15
CA SER A 92 2.29 2.91 12.13
C SER A 92 1.30 2.10 11.27
N LEU A 93 1.64 0.88 10.91
CA LEU A 93 0.77 0.00 10.12
C LEU A 93 -0.26 -0.73 10.97
N ASP A 94 0.04 -1.04 12.24
CA ASP A 94 -0.93 -1.58 13.19
C ASP A 94 -2.09 -0.61 13.44
N ASP A 95 -1.81 0.71 13.49
CA ASP A 95 -2.84 1.75 13.59
C ASP A 95 -3.85 1.70 12.42
N PHE A 96 -3.45 1.16 11.27
CA PHE A 96 -4.32 0.87 10.12
C PHE A 96 -4.86 -0.58 10.08
N GLY A 97 -4.67 -1.36 11.14
CA GLY A 97 -5.19 -2.73 11.28
C GLY A 97 -4.39 -3.80 10.53
N ILE A 98 -3.22 -3.46 9.95
CA ILE A 98 -2.34 -4.46 9.33
C ILE A 98 -1.75 -5.36 10.42
N GLY A 99 -1.81 -6.67 10.22
CA GLY A 99 -1.36 -7.65 11.23
C GLY A 99 -2.41 -8.02 12.26
N SER A 100 -3.61 -7.43 12.21
CA SER A 100 -4.73 -7.68 13.13
C SER A 100 -5.92 -8.32 12.41
N LEU A 101 -6.78 -9.05 13.14
CA LEU A 101 -8.05 -9.54 12.59
C LEU A 101 -8.98 -8.36 12.37
N THR A 102 -9.70 -8.34 11.24
CA THR A 102 -10.74 -7.34 10.98
C THR A 102 -12.02 -7.64 11.76
N GLY A 103 -12.16 -8.89 12.21
CA GLY A 103 -13.32 -9.34 12.97
C GLY A 103 -14.57 -9.50 12.10
N ILE A 104 -14.41 -9.73 10.80
CA ILE A 104 -15.53 -10.08 9.91
C ILE A 104 -16.32 -11.28 10.46
N ASP A 105 -17.61 -11.31 10.21
CA ASP A 105 -18.53 -12.37 10.61
C ASP A 105 -18.35 -13.69 9.82
N LEU A 106 -17.09 -14.04 9.52
CA LEU A 106 -16.67 -15.29 8.89
C LEU A 106 -15.62 -16.02 9.72
N PRO A 107 -15.64 -17.36 9.75
CA PRO A 107 -14.62 -18.14 10.44
C PRO A 107 -13.29 -18.18 9.68
N SER A 108 -12.22 -18.49 10.40
CA SER A 108 -10.88 -18.76 9.84
C SER A 108 -10.17 -17.57 9.19
N GLU A 109 -10.50 -16.34 9.61
CA GLU A 109 -9.74 -15.15 9.22
C GLU A 109 -8.27 -15.26 9.65
N LYS A 110 -7.36 -14.78 8.80
CA LYS A 110 -5.91 -14.75 9.06
C LYS A 110 -5.44 -13.33 9.40
N ARG A 111 -4.49 -13.23 10.34
CA ARG A 111 -3.93 -11.96 10.79
C ARG A 111 -2.92 -11.33 9.82
N GLY A 112 -2.39 -12.10 8.87
CA GLY A 112 -1.17 -11.67 8.18
C GLY A 112 0.06 -11.76 9.08
N ILE A 113 1.12 -11.07 8.67
CA ILE A 113 2.36 -10.89 9.44
C ILE A 113 2.73 -9.41 9.40
N LEU A 114 2.77 -8.76 10.54
CA LEU A 114 3.36 -7.44 10.73
C LEU A 114 4.68 -7.62 11.48
N PRO A 115 5.83 -7.54 10.79
CA PRO A 115 7.12 -7.83 11.40
C PRO A 115 7.57 -6.65 12.29
N SER A 116 8.22 -7.00 13.41
CA SER A 116 8.90 -6.08 14.32
C SER A 116 10.20 -6.71 14.82
N SER A 117 11.03 -5.96 15.54
CA SER A 117 12.24 -6.51 16.16
C SER A 117 11.92 -7.65 17.13
N GLU A 118 10.88 -7.50 17.93
CA GLU A 118 10.39 -8.52 18.86
C GLU A 118 9.83 -9.75 18.11
N TRP A 119 8.99 -9.53 17.09
CA TRP A 119 8.43 -10.60 16.27
C TRP A 119 9.54 -11.47 15.69
N LYS A 120 10.56 -10.85 15.08
CA LYS A 120 11.65 -11.59 14.46
C LYS A 120 12.44 -12.39 15.48
N LYS A 121 12.74 -11.80 16.64
CA LYS A 121 13.45 -12.50 17.72
C LYS A 121 12.67 -13.70 18.22
N ARG A 122 11.34 -13.55 18.39
CA ARG A 122 10.45 -14.62 18.88
C ARG A 122 10.24 -15.73 17.85
N VAL A 123 10.03 -15.39 16.57
CA VAL A 123 9.60 -16.34 15.53
C VAL A 123 10.78 -16.93 14.77
N ILE A 124 11.82 -16.12 14.48
CA ILE A 124 12.97 -16.50 13.67
C ILE A 124 14.19 -16.82 14.55
N GLY A 125 14.25 -16.29 15.78
CA GLY A 125 15.37 -16.47 16.71
C GLY A 125 16.59 -15.60 16.41
N SER A 126 16.49 -14.58 15.57
CA SER A 126 17.59 -13.69 15.18
C SER A 126 17.27 -12.21 15.40
N ASN A 127 18.32 -11.38 15.45
CA ASN A 127 18.17 -9.93 15.56
C ASN A 127 17.63 -9.34 14.26
N TRP A 128 17.02 -8.15 14.37
CA TRP A 128 16.60 -7.34 13.22
C TRP A 128 17.81 -6.62 12.59
N TYR A 129 17.81 -6.48 11.28
CA TYR A 129 18.83 -5.75 10.53
C TYR A 129 18.22 -4.56 9.79
N GLY A 130 18.95 -3.45 9.68
CA GLY A 130 18.47 -2.22 9.06
C GLY A 130 17.97 -2.39 7.62
N GLY A 131 18.62 -3.24 6.84
CA GLY A 131 18.19 -3.55 5.47
C GLY A 131 16.81 -4.21 5.37
N GLU A 132 16.41 -4.97 6.39
CA GLU A 132 15.07 -5.55 6.44
C GLU A 132 14.00 -4.47 6.67
N THR A 133 14.34 -3.41 7.41
CA THR A 133 13.45 -2.24 7.60
C THR A 133 13.13 -1.59 6.27
N LEU A 134 14.13 -1.40 5.40
CA LEU A 134 13.93 -0.83 4.08
C LEU A 134 12.95 -1.66 3.25
N ILE A 135 13.14 -2.98 3.22
CA ILE A 135 12.29 -3.91 2.46
C ILE A 135 10.84 -3.90 3.01
N VAL A 136 10.67 -3.87 4.34
CA VAL A 136 9.35 -3.77 4.97
C VAL A 136 8.71 -2.40 4.69
N GLY A 137 9.50 -1.33 4.59
CA GLY A 137 9.04 0.02 4.25
C GLY A 137 8.37 0.15 2.88
N ILE A 138 8.59 -0.80 1.98
CA ILE A 138 7.90 -0.90 0.69
C ILE A 138 6.91 -2.08 0.63
N GLY A 139 6.54 -2.65 1.80
CA GLY A 139 5.54 -3.71 1.92
C GLY A 139 5.99 -5.08 1.44
N GLN A 140 7.28 -5.37 1.55
CA GLN A 140 7.91 -6.63 1.14
C GLN A 140 8.57 -7.33 2.32
N GLY A 141 9.34 -8.38 2.05
CA GLY A 141 10.06 -9.14 3.08
C GLY A 141 9.12 -10.04 3.89
N TYR A 142 9.16 -9.92 5.21
CA TYR A 142 8.34 -10.76 6.10
C TYR A 142 6.88 -10.31 6.19
N MET A 143 6.54 -9.11 5.67
CA MET A 143 5.19 -8.57 5.79
C MET A 143 4.21 -9.35 4.93
N LEU A 144 3.07 -9.73 5.54
CA LEU A 144 1.95 -10.36 4.84
C LEU A 144 0.63 -9.73 5.31
N ALA A 145 -0.25 -9.41 4.36
CA ALA A 145 -1.59 -8.90 4.63
C ALA A 145 -2.63 -9.69 3.83
N THR A 146 -3.87 -9.72 4.31
CA THR A 146 -4.99 -10.23 3.54
C THR A 146 -5.61 -9.11 2.70
N PRO A 147 -6.28 -9.42 1.56
CA PRO A 147 -7.03 -8.42 0.80
C PRO A 147 -8.06 -7.67 1.65
N LEU A 148 -8.69 -8.33 2.62
CA LEU A 148 -9.65 -7.67 3.49
C LEU A 148 -8.99 -6.66 4.43
N GLN A 149 -7.82 -6.96 4.99
CA GLN A 149 -7.06 -5.99 5.80
C GLN A 149 -6.72 -4.73 4.98
N LEU A 150 -6.29 -4.89 3.73
CA LEU A 150 -6.01 -3.75 2.86
C LEU A 150 -7.28 -2.96 2.51
N ALA A 151 -8.44 -3.61 2.34
CA ALA A 151 -9.70 -2.91 2.15
C ALA A 151 -10.09 -2.08 3.39
N VAL A 152 -9.96 -2.65 4.60
CA VAL A 152 -10.22 -1.95 5.86
C VAL A 152 -9.26 -0.77 6.07
N ALA A 153 -7.96 -0.98 5.85
CA ALA A 153 -6.97 0.09 5.93
C ALA A 153 -7.24 1.20 4.90
N THR A 154 -7.68 0.82 3.69
CA THR A 154 -8.06 1.78 2.65
C THR A 154 -9.33 2.55 3.01
N SER A 155 -10.28 1.92 3.74
CA SER A 155 -11.46 2.64 4.22
C SER A 155 -11.11 3.72 5.24
N ALA A 156 -10.10 3.48 6.10
CA ALA A 156 -9.58 4.52 6.99
C ALA A 156 -8.91 5.67 6.22
N LEU A 157 -8.23 5.40 5.09
CA LEU A 157 -7.73 6.47 4.21
C LEU A 157 -8.87 7.26 3.56
N ALA A 158 -9.92 6.58 3.09
CA ALA A 158 -11.08 7.18 2.45
C ALA A 158 -11.87 8.10 3.40
N THR A 159 -12.09 7.66 4.62
CA THR A 159 -12.87 8.39 5.64
C THR A 159 -12.03 9.36 6.48
N ARG A 160 -10.72 9.44 6.21
CA ARG A 160 -9.76 10.26 6.97
C ARG A 160 -9.66 9.86 8.43
N GLY A 161 -9.57 8.55 8.68
CA GLY A 161 -9.22 7.99 9.98
C GLY A 161 -10.10 6.85 10.45
N SER A 162 -11.40 6.87 10.15
CA SER A 162 -12.33 5.88 10.68
C SER A 162 -12.46 4.65 9.79
N ALA A 163 -12.51 3.47 10.38
CA ALA A 163 -12.98 2.27 9.70
C ALA A 163 -13.89 1.47 10.63
N TYR A 164 -14.82 0.75 10.01
CA TYR A 164 -15.76 -0.10 10.72
C TYR A 164 -15.44 -1.57 10.48
N LYS A 165 -15.83 -2.39 11.43
CA LYS A 165 -15.74 -3.84 11.32
C LYS A 165 -16.53 -4.32 10.11
N PRO A 166 -15.89 -5.02 9.14
CA PRO A 166 -16.58 -5.52 7.97
C PRO A 166 -17.62 -6.58 8.36
N LYS A 167 -18.74 -6.60 7.65
CA LYS A 167 -19.84 -7.55 7.86
C LYS A 167 -20.38 -8.04 6.52
N LEU A 168 -20.69 -9.32 6.42
CA LEU A 168 -21.46 -9.89 5.31
C LEU A 168 -22.96 -9.75 5.55
N VAL A 169 -23.39 -9.83 6.81
CA VAL A 169 -24.80 -9.69 7.17
C VAL A 169 -25.10 -8.22 7.44
N ALA A 170 -25.86 -7.58 6.56
CA ALA A 170 -26.26 -6.19 6.70
C ALA A 170 -27.49 -6.02 7.62
N SER A 171 -28.42 -6.98 7.60
CA SER A 171 -29.64 -6.94 8.40
C SER A 171 -30.13 -8.34 8.78
N VAL A 172 -30.87 -8.42 9.89
CA VAL A 172 -31.55 -9.65 10.35
C VAL A 172 -33.01 -9.32 10.58
N ALA A 173 -33.93 -10.09 9.97
CA ALA A 173 -35.36 -9.88 10.02
C ALA A 173 -35.79 -8.43 9.72
N GLY A 174 -35.11 -7.78 8.77
CA GLY A 174 -35.38 -6.40 8.37
C GLY A 174 -34.74 -5.31 9.25
N ALA A 175 -34.16 -5.68 10.39
CA ALA A 175 -33.43 -4.74 11.25
C ALA A 175 -31.95 -4.66 10.82
N ALA A 176 -31.47 -3.47 10.47
CA ALA A 176 -30.07 -3.23 10.14
C ALA A 176 -29.15 -3.51 11.34
N LEU A 177 -28.03 -4.17 11.11
CA LEU A 177 -27.02 -4.37 12.14
C LEU A 177 -26.24 -3.07 12.37
N PRO A 178 -25.93 -2.71 13.64
CA PRO A 178 -25.19 -1.49 13.95
C PRO A 178 -23.77 -1.54 13.37
N LEU A 179 -23.25 -0.36 12.97
CA LEU A 179 -21.85 -0.21 12.63
C LEU A 179 -21.00 -0.31 13.90
N GLU A 180 -19.96 -1.13 13.86
CA GLU A 180 -19.00 -1.29 14.95
C GLU A 180 -17.68 -0.63 14.56
N PRO A 181 -17.25 0.46 15.27
CA PRO A 181 -15.94 1.06 15.01
C PRO A 181 -14.80 0.05 15.17
N LEU A 182 -13.82 0.13 14.27
CA LEU A 182 -12.65 -0.75 14.28
C LEU A 182 -11.35 0.05 14.33
N LEU A 183 -11.22 1.09 13.52
CA LEU A 183 -10.04 1.95 13.46
C LEU A 183 -10.45 3.41 13.69
N ASP A 184 -9.53 4.15 14.34
CA ASP A 184 -9.62 5.60 14.53
C ASP A 184 -8.20 6.18 14.46
N VAL A 185 -7.78 6.57 13.27
CA VAL A 185 -6.45 7.14 12.99
C VAL A 185 -6.56 8.65 12.97
N THR A 186 -6.00 9.30 13.96
CA THR A 186 -6.03 10.76 14.07
C THR A 186 -4.79 11.38 13.41
N ALA A 187 -5.02 12.38 12.53
CA ALA A 187 -3.97 13.22 11.95
C ALA A 187 -4.56 14.58 11.54
N PRO A 188 -3.73 15.63 11.38
CA PRO A 188 -4.13 16.92 10.84
C PRO A 188 -4.76 16.80 9.43
N ALA A 189 -5.72 17.67 9.13
CA ALA A 189 -6.46 17.63 7.85
C ALA A 189 -5.53 17.80 6.63
N ASP A 190 -4.51 18.62 6.73
CA ASP A 190 -3.51 18.87 5.66
C ASP A 190 -2.70 17.62 5.36
N TYR A 191 -2.39 16.79 6.37
CA TYR A 191 -1.67 15.52 6.15
C TYR A 191 -2.53 14.52 5.39
N TRP A 192 -3.82 14.42 5.73
CA TRP A 192 -4.77 13.64 4.96
C TRP A 192 -4.90 14.13 3.52
N ASN A 193 -5.00 15.46 3.34
CA ASN A 193 -5.12 16.07 2.02
C ASN A 193 -3.89 15.76 1.15
N GLU A 194 -2.68 15.85 1.71
CA GLU A 194 -1.44 15.57 0.99
C GLU A 194 -1.37 14.10 0.53
N VAL A 195 -1.69 13.17 1.43
CA VAL A 195 -1.68 11.74 1.12
C VAL A 195 -2.75 11.36 0.11
N VAL A 196 -3.99 11.85 0.29
CA VAL A 196 -5.09 11.58 -0.65
C VAL A 196 -4.81 12.22 -2.01
N ALA A 197 -4.22 13.42 -2.06
CA ALA A 197 -3.80 14.04 -3.32
C ALA A 197 -2.75 13.18 -4.06
N GLY A 198 -1.79 12.59 -3.36
CA GLY A 198 -0.85 11.63 -3.94
C GLY A 198 -1.53 10.37 -4.49
N MET A 199 -2.57 9.89 -3.81
CA MET A 199 -3.39 8.77 -4.30
C MET A 199 -4.24 9.17 -5.52
N VAL A 200 -4.75 10.38 -5.59
CA VAL A 200 -5.44 10.92 -6.78
C VAL A 200 -4.46 11.03 -7.95
N ASP A 201 -3.28 11.55 -7.71
CA ASP A 201 -2.22 11.68 -8.72
C ASP A 201 -1.72 10.32 -9.23
N THR A 202 -1.85 9.24 -8.45
CA THR A 202 -1.57 7.87 -8.93
C THR A 202 -2.42 7.52 -10.16
N VAL A 203 -3.65 8.05 -10.25
CA VAL A 203 -4.59 7.81 -11.35
C VAL A 203 -4.54 8.93 -12.39
N PHE A 204 -4.53 10.19 -11.98
CA PHE A 204 -4.74 11.32 -12.87
C PHE A 204 -3.47 12.02 -13.36
N SER A 205 -2.35 11.88 -12.64
CA SER A 205 -1.06 12.40 -13.12
C SER A 205 -0.57 11.58 -14.34
N PRO A 206 0.04 12.22 -15.35
CA PRO A 206 0.69 11.50 -16.46
C PRO A 206 1.81 10.54 -16.00
N ARG A 207 2.40 10.79 -14.83
CA ARG A 207 3.45 9.97 -14.22
C ARG A 207 2.89 8.96 -13.20
N GLY A 208 1.58 9.00 -12.93
CA GLY A 208 0.93 8.09 -11.98
C GLY A 208 0.99 6.63 -12.43
N THR A 209 1.21 5.71 -11.50
CA THR A 209 1.36 4.27 -11.81
C THR A 209 0.07 3.60 -12.29
N ALA A 210 -1.10 4.24 -12.11
CA ALA A 210 -2.39 3.82 -12.65
C ALA A 210 -2.96 4.82 -13.67
N ALA A 211 -2.12 5.61 -14.35
CA ALA A 211 -2.56 6.64 -15.30
C ALA A 211 -3.44 6.09 -16.45
N GLY A 212 -3.32 4.83 -16.81
CA GLY A 212 -4.19 4.17 -17.78
C GLY A 212 -5.66 4.07 -17.33
N MET A 213 -5.92 4.15 -16.04
CA MET A 213 -7.26 4.08 -15.46
C MET A 213 -8.12 5.33 -15.77
N ARG A 214 -7.49 6.49 -16.02
CA ARG A 214 -8.17 7.79 -16.20
C ARG A 214 -9.00 7.91 -17.49
N THR A 215 -8.73 7.09 -18.50
CA THR A 215 -9.39 7.21 -19.80
C THR A 215 -10.88 6.94 -19.69
N GLY A 216 -11.71 7.93 -20.04
CA GLY A 216 -13.17 7.82 -20.01
C GLY A 216 -13.79 7.72 -18.61
N ILE A 217 -13.05 8.07 -17.54
CA ILE A 217 -13.59 8.13 -16.19
C ILE A 217 -14.34 9.46 -15.98
N THR A 218 -15.50 9.42 -15.34
CA THR A 218 -16.36 10.59 -15.07
C THR A 218 -16.38 10.99 -13.60
N TYR A 219 -15.69 10.26 -12.75
CA TYR A 219 -15.63 10.48 -11.29
C TYR A 219 -14.18 10.49 -10.81
N SER A 220 -13.95 11.08 -9.64
CA SER A 220 -12.64 11.12 -9.01
C SER A 220 -12.28 9.78 -8.34
N VAL A 221 -11.02 9.37 -8.45
CA VAL A 221 -10.50 8.14 -7.79
C VAL A 221 -9.21 8.48 -7.07
N ALA A 222 -9.09 8.04 -5.83
CA ALA A 222 -7.83 7.95 -5.12
C ALA A 222 -7.37 6.48 -5.08
N GLY A 223 -6.14 6.19 -5.48
CA GLY A 223 -5.68 4.81 -5.54
C GLY A 223 -4.18 4.63 -5.35
N LYS A 224 -3.76 3.40 -5.18
CA LYS A 224 -2.35 3.00 -5.12
C LYS A 224 -2.14 1.63 -5.71
N THR A 225 -1.20 1.52 -6.64
CA THR A 225 -0.75 0.23 -7.18
C THR A 225 0.28 -0.41 -6.26
N GLY A 226 0.38 -1.71 -6.32
CA GLY A 226 1.44 -2.50 -5.69
C GLY A 226 1.90 -3.63 -6.60
N THR A 227 3.17 -3.97 -6.51
CA THR A 227 3.76 -5.12 -7.19
C THR A 227 4.48 -5.95 -6.15
N ALA A 228 3.95 -7.13 -5.84
CA ALA A 228 4.47 -8.01 -4.81
C ALA A 228 5.37 -9.08 -5.44
N GLN A 229 6.64 -9.10 -5.04
CA GLN A 229 7.59 -10.12 -5.47
C GLN A 229 7.24 -11.47 -4.86
N VAL A 230 7.26 -12.51 -5.69
CA VAL A 230 7.01 -13.91 -5.28
C VAL A 230 8.34 -14.64 -5.05
N VAL A 231 9.37 -14.30 -5.80
CA VAL A 231 10.70 -14.88 -5.69
C VAL A 231 11.73 -13.81 -5.34
N GLY A 232 12.72 -14.19 -4.54
CA GLY A 232 13.86 -13.32 -4.26
C GLY A 232 14.72 -13.12 -5.52
N ILE A 233 15.04 -11.87 -5.84
CA ILE A 233 15.95 -11.54 -6.95
C ILE A 233 17.31 -11.23 -6.33
N ALA A 234 18.36 -11.90 -6.82
CA ALA A 234 19.72 -11.62 -6.38
C ALA A 234 20.13 -10.18 -6.73
N GLN A 235 21.03 -9.58 -5.94
CA GLN A 235 21.40 -8.17 -6.08
C GLN A 235 21.88 -7.80 -7.49
N ASP A 236 22.53 -8.73 -8.19
CA ASP A 236 23.10 -8.52 -9.52
C ASP A 236 22.22 -9.11 -10.64
N ALA A 237 21.07 -9.69 -10.29
CA ALA A 237 20.12 -10.24 -11.25
C ALA A 237 19.06 -9.22 -11.64
N THR A 238 18.56 -9.36 -12.86
CA THR A 238 17.41 -8.58 -13.36
C THR A 238 16.18 -9.48 -13.38
N TYR A 239 15.03 -8.96 -12.93
CA TYR A 239 13.76 -9.64 -13.08
C TYR A 239 13.43 -9.77 -14.58
N ASP A 240 13.25 -10.99 -15.04
CA ASP A 240 12.84 -11.30 -16.40
C ASP A 240 11.64 -12.24 -16.36
N GLU A 241 10.47 -11.71 -16.65
CA GLU A 241 9.21 -12.44 -16.64
C GLU A 241 9.18 -13.58 -17.68
N ALA A 242 9.95 -13.45 -18.76
CA ALA A 242 9.98 -14.44 -19.83
C ALA A 242 10.61 -15.78 -19.42
N ILE A 243 11.52 -15.76 -18.44
CA ILE A 243 12.20 -16.98 -17.92
C ILE A 243 11.54 -17.55 -16.67
N LEU A 244 10.59 -16.81 -16.04
CA LEU A 244 9.89 -17.25 -14.85
C LEU A 244 8.68 -18.10 -15.21
N SER A 245 8.44 -19.16 -14.43
CA SER A 245 7.16 -19.88 -14.50
C SER A 245 6.02 -18.94 -14.07
N GLU A 246 4.80 -19.21 -14.50
CA GLU A 246 3.63 -18.42 -14.15
C GLU A 246 3.52 -18.17 -12.62
N TYR A 247 3.72 -19.21 -11.82
CA TYR A 247 3.63 -19.15 -10.35
C TYR A 247 4.75 -18.36 -9.68
N GLN A 248 5.79 -17.98 -10.40
CA GLN A 248 6.91 -17.18 -9.89
C GLN A 248 6.79 -15.69 -10.26
N ARG A 249 5.83 -15.35 -11.14
CA ARG A 249 5.60 -13.96 -11.53
C ARG A 249 5.05 -13.14 -10.38
N GLU A 250 5.32 -11.86 -10.42
CA GLU A 250 4.86 -10.89 -9.42
C GLU A 250 3.34 -10.83 -9.34
N HIS A 251 2.80 -10.64 -8.14
CA HIS A 251 1.39 -10.34 -7.95
C HIS A 251 1.13 -8.86 -8.18
N GLY A 252 -0.04 -8.53 -8.74
CA GLY A 252 -0.51 -7.17 -8.90
C GLY A 252 -1.49 -6.78 -7.79
N TRP A 253 -1.30 -5.59 -7.23
CA TRP A 253 -2.21 -4.97 -6.29
C TRP A 253 -2.75 -3.64 -6.79
N PHE A 254 -3.99 -3.37 -6.46
CA PHE A 254 -4.56 -2.03 -6.47
C PHE A 254 -5.47 -1.86 -5.25
N ILE A 255 -5.27 -0.78 -4.52
CA ILE A 255 -6.22 -0.28 -3.52
C ILE A 255 -6.72 1.09 -3.94
N GLY A 256 -7.96 1.41 -3.61
CA GLY A 256 -8.50 2.74 -3.91
C GLY A 256 -9.92 2.92 -3.47
N PHE A 257 -10.42 4.14 -3.65
CA PHE A 257 -11.79 4.53 -3.32
C PHE A 257 -12.30 5.60 -4.28
N ALA A 258 -13.60 5.68 -4.40
CA ALA A 258 -14.30 6.62 -5.26
C ALA A 258 -15.66 7.05 -4.66
N PRO A 259 -16.15 8.29 -4.96
CA PRO A 259 -15.35 9.43 -5.41
C PRO A 259 -14.25 9.80 -4.41
N ALA A 260 -13.15 10.42 -4.85
CA ALA A 260 -12.03 10.75 -3.95
C ALA A 260 -12.35 11.84 -2.92
N ASP A 261 -13.29 12.71 -3.25
CA ASP A 261 -13.75 13.84 -2.43
C ASP A 261 -14.92 13.47 -1.51
N ASN A 262 -15.76 12.51 -1.90
CA ASN A 262 -16.87 11.99 -1.11
C ASN A 262 -16.96 10.46 -1.26
N PRO A 263 -16.11 9.69 -0.62
CA PRO A 263 -15.98 8.25 -0.84
C PRO A 263 -17.26 7.46 -0.53
N GLU A 264 -17.68 6.65 -1.50
CA GLU A 264 -18.84 5.75 -1.40
C GLU A 264 -18.43 4.28 -1.43
N ILE A 265 -17.31 3.98 -2.09
CA ILE A 265 -16.82 2.61 -2.25
C ILE A 265 -15.31 2.54 -2.10
N VAL A 266 -14.86 1.48 -1.47
CA VAL A 266 -13.44 1.08 -1.41
C VAL A 266 -13.24 -0.22 -2.16
N VAL A 267 -12.15 -0.33 -2.90
CA VAL A 267 -11.72 -1.56 -3.57
C VAL A 267 -10.31 -1.95 -3.15
N ALA A 268 -10.09 -3.24 -2.93
CA ALA A 268 -8.78 -3.85 -2.79
C ALA A 268 -8.72 -5.07 -3.72
N VAL A 269 -7.91 -4.98 -4.75
CA VAL A 269 -7.79 -5.99 -5.81
C VAL A 269 -6.41 -6.60 -5.79
N LEU A 270 -6.38 -7.93 -5.76
CA LEU A 270 -5.17 -8.73 -5.97
C LEU A 270 -5.33 -9.54 -7.25
N THR A 271 -4.33 -9.50 -8.10
CA THR A 271 -4.18 -10.41 -9.24
C THR A 271 -2.93 -11.24 -9.04
N GLU A 272 -3.10 -12.56 -8.89
CA GLU A 272 -1.98 -13.45 -8.61
C GLU A 272 -1.18 -13.73 -9.88
N ASN A 273 0.15 -13.66 -9.79
CA ASN A 273 1.09 -14.08 -10.82
C ASN A 273 0.93 -13.40 -12.20
N THR A 274 0.47 -12.14 -12.21
CA THR A 274 0.14 -11.38 -13.43
C THR A 274 1.22 -10.40 -13.88
N GLY A 275 2.40 -10.41 -13.26
CA GLY A 275 3.52 -9.53 -13.61
C GLY A 275 3.44 -8.12 -13.03
N GLY A 276 2.55 -7.87 -12.04
CA GLY A 276 2.57 -6.63 -11.27
C GLY A 276 1.28 -5.81 -11.29
N GLY A 277 1.34 -4.61 -10.68
CA GLY A 277 0.18 -3.77 -10.39
C GLY A 277 -0.62 -3.27 -11.59
N SER A 278 -0.04 -3.31 -12.80
CA SER A 278 -0.75 -2.93 -14.03
C SER A 278 -1.93 -3.85 -14.38
N ALA A 279 -1.93 -5.09 -13.90
CA ALA A 279 -3.03 -6.03 -14.11
C ALA A 279 -4.21 -5.81 -13.14
N ALA A 280 -3.97 -5.25 -11.94
CA ALA A 280 -4.99 -5.10 -10.91
C ALA A 280 -5.88 -3.87 -11.11
N TYR A 281 -5.34 -2.73 -11.57
CA TYR A 281 -6.14 -1.50 -11.68
C TYR A 281 -7.25 -1.55 -12.75
N PRO A 282 -7.16 -2.30 -13.88
CA PRO A 282 -8.30 -2.43 -14.80
C PRO A 282 -9.48 -3.16 -14.17
N VAL A 283 -9.21 -4.18 -13.33
CA VAL A 283 -10.25 -4.88 -12.56
C VAL A 283 -10.91 -3.94 -11.55
N ALA A 284 -10.08 -3.19 -10.80
CA ALA A 284 -10.58 -2.16 -9.88
C ALA A 284 -11.44 -1.11 -10.60
N ARG A 285 -11.01 -0.66 -11.79
CA ARG A 285 -11.79 0.26 -12.61
C ARG A 285 -13.17 -0.29 -12.97
N ALA A 286 -13.25 -1.53 -13.40
CA ALA A 286 -14.53 -2.16 -13.73
C ALA A 286 -15.48 -2.25 -12.52
N MET A 287 -14.93 -2.54 -11.32
CA MET A 287 -15.72 -2.57 -10.09
C MET A 287 -16.23 -1.18 -9.71
N LEU A 288 -15.40 -0.15 -9.80
CA LEU A 288 -15.78 1.24 -9.51
C LEU A 288 -16.82 1.75 -10.53
N ASP A 289 -16.61 1.52 -11.84
CA ASP A 289 -17.57 1.89 -12.89
C ASP A 289 -18.95 1.26 -12.67
N TYR A 290 -18.97 -0.01 -12.25
CA TYR A 290 -20.23 -0.70 -11.96
C TYR A 290 -20.98 -0.03 -10.80
N TRP A 291 -20.28 0.28 -9.70
CA TRP A 291 -20.87 0.93 -8.53
C TRP A 291 -21.39 2.32 -8.86
N MET A 292 -20.56 3.15 -9.49
CA MET A 292 -20.91 4.53 -9.80
C MET A 292 -22.12 4.62 -10.74
N LYS A 293 -22.23 3.72 -11.75
CA LYS A 293 -23.39 3.68 -12.65
C LYS A 293 -24.70 3.28 -11.98
N GLN A 294 -24.64 2.46 -10.92
CA GLN A 294 -25.86 2.07 -10.19
C GLN A 294 -26.39 3.19 -9.32
N ASN A 295 -25.54 4.07 -8.84
CA ASN A 295 -25.91 5.16 -7.93
C ASN A 295 -26.25 6.49 -8.68
N GLU A 296 -26.07 6.55 -10.00
CA GLU A 296 -26.53 7.64 -10.86
C GLU A 296 -28.02 7.54 -11.27
N GLN A 297 -28.69 6.41 -10.95
CA GLN A 297 -30.14 6.17 -11.19
C GLN A 297 -30.96 6.42 -9.94
#